data_70d19dadf4e8cab610b5ceeda92059ed
#
_entry.id   70d19dadf4e8cab610b5ceeda92059ed
#
_cell.length_a   1.000
_cell.length_b   1.000
_cell.length_c   1.000
_cell.angle_alpha   90.00
_cell.angle_beta   90.00
_cell.angle_gamma   90.00
#
_symmetry.space_group_name_H-M   'P 1'
#
loop_
_entity.id
_entity.type
_entity.pdbx_description
1 polymer ?
#
loop_
_entity_poly.entity_id
_entity_poly.type
_entity_poly.pdbx_seq_one_letter_code
_entity_poly.pdbx_strand_id
1 'polypeptide(L)'
;MRERIDRIKNAAEGHWPEIFASVGMDAALFQRQNRPCPLCGGRDRFSFFAKEVGGRWYCRGCGMGDGIKLVQQFTKKEFVQTLVHLETLLGLPVPKGKQGRYERSAVARHKLWAEKQRAEQSALWEKAFPLGEIDRQTPVWRYLCARGLGDLVPSRELRFVKKLACWEVPDGQNIDGAAKARLVGEFPAMLARLTNAEGKFITLHRTYLTADGSKAPVHSAKKLAAGAVENGVIRLYPVSYTHLTLPTNREV
;
A
#
# COMPACT_ATOMS: atom_id res chain seq x y z
N MET A 1 1.64 -22.02 -12.71
CA MET A 1 1.83 -21.10 -11.58
C MET A 1 0.76 -21.32 -10.52
N ARG A 2 -0.54 -21.29 -10.87
CA ARG A 2 -1.67 -21.51 -9.95
C ARG A 2 -1.54 -22.85 -9.21
N GLU A 3 -1.40 -23.95 -9.93
CA GLU A 3 -1.19 -25.29 -9.32
C GLU A 3 -0.03 -25.36 -8.32
N ARG A 4 1.04 -24.59 -8.56
CA ARG A 4 2.19 -24.53 -7.66
C ARG A 4 1.83 -23.82 -6.35
N ILE A 5 1.07 -22.72 -6.44
CA ILE A 5 0.57 -21.98 -5.28
C ILE A 5 -0.39 -22.85 -4.47
N ASP A 6 -1.33 -23.51 -5.13
CA ASP A 6 -2.33 -24.37 -4.50
C ASP A 6 -1.66 -25.56 -3.79
N ARG A 7 -0.65 -26.17 -4.40
CA ARG A 7 0.16 -27.23 -3.80
C ARG A 7 0.89 -26.77 -2.52
N ILE A 8 1.48 -25.57 -2.54
CA ILE A 8 2.14 -25.01 -1.36
C ILE A 8 1.11 -24.74 -0.26
N LYS A 9 -0.03 -24.12 -0.60
CA LYS A 9 -1.08 -23.82 0.37
C LYS A 9 -1.64 -25.07 1.02
N ASN A 10 -1.90 -26.12 0.22
CA ASN A 10 -2.40 -27.40 0.72
C ASN A 10 -1.38 -28.10 1.63
N ALA A 11 -0.11 -28.10 1.24
CA ALA A 11 0.95 -28.72 2.05
C ALA A 11 1.26 -27.94 3.33
N ALA A 12 1.01 -26.61 3.34
CA ALA A 12 1.21 -25.75 4.49
C ALA A 12 -0.02 -25.64 5.41
N GLU A 13 -1.13 -26.28 5.04
CA GLU A 13 -2.36 -26.21 5.83
C GLU A 13 -2.15 -26.82 7.23
N GLY A 14 -2.53 -26.06 8.26
CA GLY A 14 -2.29 -26.42 9.67
C GLY A 14 -0.87 -26.14 10.17
N HIS A 15 0.11 -25.88 9.29
CA HIS A 15 1.53 -25.71 9.63
C HIS A 15 2.08 -24.31 9.40
N TRP A 16 1.23 -23.34 9.09
CA TRP A 16 1.66 -21.98 8.85
C TRP A 16 2.44 -21.34 10.02
N PRO A 17 2.02 -21.49 11.30
CA PRO A 17 2.79 -20.94 12.42
C PRO A 17 4.23 -21.46 12.50
N GLU A 18 4.44 -22.77 12.24
CA GLU A 18 5.77 -23.40 12.21
C GLU A 18 6.61 -22.87 11.04
N ILE A 19 5.97 -22.69 9.87
CA ILE A 19 6.61 -22.11 8.70
C ILE A 19 7.05 -20.67 8.99
N PHE A 20 6.19 -19.87 9.62
CA PHE A 20 6.52 -18.50 10.01
C PHE A 20 7.67 -18.44 11.03
N ALA A 21 7.66 -19.35 12.00
CA ALA A 21 8.75 -19.46 12.96
C ALA A 21 10.07 -19.85 12.27
N SER A 22 10.04 -20.76 11.29
CA SER A 22 11.24 -21.21 10.56
C SER A 22 11.91 -20.09 9.73
N VAL A 23 11.13 -19.07 9.33
CA VAL A 23 11.66 -17.90 8.61
C VAL A 23 12.04 -16.74 9.56
N GLY A 24 11.95 -16.95 10.89
CA GLY A 24 12.41 -16.01 11.91
C GLY A 24 11.32 -15.11 12.51
N MET A 25 10.04 -15.42 12.28
CA MET A 25 8.97 -14.70 12.96
C MET A 25 8.73 -15.30 14.36
N ASP A 26 8.37 -14.45 15.33
CA ASP A 26 8.01 -14.93 16.67
C ASP A 26 6.70 -15.73 16.65
N ALA A 27 6.77 -17.01 17.03
CA ALA A 27 5.62 -17.92 17.08
C ALA A 27 4.47 -17.41 17.97
N ALA A 28 4.77 -16.61 19.00
CA ALA A 28 3.76 -16.03 19.88
C ALA A 28 2.80 -15.07 19.16
N LEU A 29 3.19 -14.53 18.00
CA LEU A 29 2.36 -13.63 17.20
C LEU A 29 1.16 -14.34 16.55
N PHE A 30 1.23 -15.65 16.39
CA PHE A 30 0.23 -16.46 15.66
C PHE A 30 -0.74 -17.23 16.57
N GLN A 31 -0.56 -17.14 17.89
CA GLN A 31 -1.39 -17.87 18.85
C GLN A 31 -2.71 -17.16 19.20
N ARG A 32 -2.78 -15.83 19.07
CA ARG A 32 -3.93 -15.00 19.45
C ARG A 32 -4.12 -13.88 18.44
N GLN A 33 -5.34 -13.31 18.42
CA GLN A 33 -5.64 -12.10 17.66
C GLN A 33 -5.10 -10.84 18.37
N ASN A 34 -5.07 -9.73 17.65
CA ASN A 34 -4.64 -8.42 18.15
C ASN A 34 -3.23 -8.44 18.77
N ARG A 35 -2.26 -8.86 17.97
CA ARG A 35 -0.85 -8.92 18.35
C ARG A 35 -0.03 -7.85 17.60
N PRO A 36 1.22 -7.61 18.00
CA PRO A 36 2.15 -6.84 17.16
C PRO A 36 2.28 -7.43 15.77
N CYS A 37 2.35 -6.58 14.76
CA CYS A 37 2.50 -7.05 13.37
C CYS A 37 3.94 -7.42 13.08
N PRO A 38 4.23 -8.60 12.52
CA PRO A 38 5.60 -8.99 12.18
C PRO A 38 6.22 -8.11 11.08
N LEU A 39 5.40 -7.36 10.31
CA LEU A 39 5.86 -6.51 9.22
C LEU A 39 6.07 -5.05 9.63
N CYS A 40 5.13 -4.47 10.39
CA CYS A 40 5.14 -3.04 10.72
C CYS A 40 5.14 -2.74 12.22
N GLY A 41 5.20 -3.76 13.08
CA GLY A 41 5.16 -3.59 14.53
C GLY A 41 3.78 -3.15 15.05
N GLY A 42 3.76 -2.29 16.06
CA GLY A 42 2.55 -1.87 16.78
C GLY A 42 2.17 -2.87 17.87
N ARG A 43 1.13 -2.56 18.68
CA ARG A 43 0.81 -3.38 19.85
C ARG A 43 -0.26 -4.45 19.56
N ASP A 44 -1.29 -4.12 18.78
CA ASP A 44 -2.55 -4.87 18.73
C ASP A 44 -3.21 -4.88 17.34
N ARG A 45 -2.45 -4.71 16.28
CA ARG A 45 -2.99 -4.47 14.93
C ARG A 45 -3.00 -5.70 14.01
N PHE A 46 -2.38 -6.79 14.42
CA PHE A 46 -2.24 -8.02 13.62
C PHE A 46 -3.09 -9.15 14.18
N SER A 47 -3.76 -9.86 13.28
CA SER A 47 -4.53 -11.07 13.59
C SER A 47 -4.20 -12.15 12.56
N PHE A 48 -3.94 -13.35 13.04
CA PHE A 48 -3.74 -14.54 12.21
C PHE A 48 -4.95 -15.48 12.36
N PHE A 49 -5.42 -16.03 11.25
CA PHE A 49 -6.62 -16.88 11.19
C PHE A 49 -6.20 -18.32 10.84
N ALA A 50 -5.77 -19.08 11.83
CA ALA A 50 -5.23 -20.42 11.68
C ALA A 50 -6.22 -21.44 11.06
N LYS A 51 -7.53 -21.21 11.21
CA LYS A 51 -8.59 -22.08 10.68
C LYS A 51 -8.97 -21.79 9.23
N GLU A 52 -8.45 -20.68 8.66
CA GLU A 52 -8.72 -20.32 7.27
C GLU A 52 -7.65 -20.88 6.35
N VAL A 53 -8.09 -21.40 5.21
CA VAL A 53 -7.21 -22.01 4.20
C VAL A 53 -6.13 -21.00 3.75
N GLY A 54 -4.89 -21.48 3.66
CA GLY A 54 -3.76 -20.72 3.11
C GLY A 54 -3.08 -19.74 4.07
N GLY A 55 -3.33 -19.84 5.40
CA GLY A 55 -2.61 -19.05 6.39
C GLY A 55 -2.97 -17.57 6.36
N ARG A 56 -4.24 -17.27 6.44
CA ARG A 56 -4.80 -15.92 6.31
C ARG A 56 -4.43 -15.03 7.47
N TRP A 57 -4.14 -13.75 7.16
CA TRP A 57 -3.82 -12.75 8.17
C TRP A 57 -4.39 -11.38 7.79
N TYR A 58 -4.54 -10.54 8.80
CA TYR A 58 -4.95 -9.14 8.67
C TYR A 58 -4.13 -8.26 9.60
N CYS A 59 -3.73 -7.08 9.11
CA CYS A 59 -3.12 -6.02 9.90
C CYS A 59 -3.76 -4.68 9.56
N ARG A 60 -4.15 -3.90 10.56
CA ARG A 60 -4.75 -2.56 10.37
C ARG A 60 -3.83 -1.58 9.61
N GLY A 61 -2.52 -1.80 9.62
CA GLY A 61 -1.55 -0.96 8.91
C GLY A 61 -1.07 -1.54 7.57
N CYS A 62 -0.91 -2.87 7.47
CA CYS A 62 -0.35 -3.55 6.27
C CYS A 62 -1.42 -4.13 5.34
N GLY A 63 -2.70 -4.18 5.77
CA GLY A 63 -3.77 -4.83 5.03
C GLY A 63 -3.87 -6.31 5.33
N MET A 64 -4.27 -7.11 4.34
CA MET A 64 -4.49 -8.55 4.48
C MET A 64 -3.72 -9.37 3.45
N GLY A 65 -3.55 -10.66 3.74
CA GLY A 65 -2.92 -11.59 2.83
C GLY A 65 -3.02 -13.05 3.30
N ASP A 66 -2.40 -13.91 2.52
CA ASP A 66 -2.18 -15.30 2.85
C ASP A 66 -0.77 -15.54 3.41
N GLY A 67 -0.48 -16.77 3.82
CA GLY A 67 0.81 -17.13 4.39
C GLY A 67 1.99 -16.92 3.43
N ILE A 68 1.79 -17.17 2.12
CA ILE A 68 2.81 -16.94 1.09
C ILE A 68 3.18 -15.47 1.06
N LYS A 69 2.17 -14.58 1.04
CA LYS A 69 2.37 -13.13 1.04
C LYS A 69 3.07 -12.65 2.32
N LEU A 70 2.72 -13.23 3.49
CA LEU A 70 3.36 -12.88 4.74
C LEU A 70 4.84 -13.23 4.73
N VAL A 71 5.19 -14.45 4.32
CA VAL A 71 6.60 -14.89 4.17
C VAL A 71 7.35 -14.01 3.18
N GLN A 72 6.74 -13.69 2.04
CA GLN A 72 7.32 -12.82 1.02
C GLN A 72 7.67 -11.44 1.59
N GLN A 73 6.72 -10.79 2.24
CA GLN A 73 6.89 -9.44 2.78
C GLN A 73 7.91 -9.41 3.94
N PHE A 74 7.88 -10.42 4.80
CA PHE A 74 8.80 -10.52 5.93
C PHE A 74 10.24 -10.78 5.49
N THR A 75 10.44 -11.75 4.58
CA THR A 75 11.77 -12.11 4.08
C THR A 75 12.29 -11.17 2.99
N LYS A 76 11.46 -10.24 2.51
CA LYS A 76 11.75 -9.31 1.40
C LYS A 76 12.24 -10.02 0.12
N LYS A 77 11.91 -11.30 -0.04
CA LYS A 77 12.25 -12.09 -1.23
C LYS A 77 11.30 -11.81 -2.38
N GLU A 78 11.78 -11.98 -3.60
CA GLU A 78 10.92 -12.00 -4.78
C GLU A 78 9.93 -13.17 -4.71
N PHE A 79 8.75 -13.00 -5.35
CA PHE A 79 7.65 -13.97 -5.24
C PHE A 79 8.06 -15.41 -5.59
N VAL A 80 8.79 -15.58 -6.69
CA VAL A 80 9.24 -16.93 -7.14
C VAL A 80 10.26 -17.52 -6.17
N GLN A 81 11.16 -16.69 -5.61
CA GLN A 81 12.12 -17.11 -4.58
C GLN A 81 11.40 -17.54 -3.30
N THR A 82 10.31 -16.83 -2.95
CA THR A 82 9.47 -17.21 -1.82
C THR A 82 8.80 -18.57 -2.04
N LEU A 83 8.27 -18.82 -3.24
CA LEU A 83 7.70 -20.15 -3.57
C LEU A 83 8.74 -21.25 -3.48
N VAL A 84 9.96 -21.05 -4.00
CA VAL A 84 11.05 -22.03 -3.90
C VAL A 84 11.44 -22.28 -2.45
N HIS A 85 11.53 -21.22 -1.66
CA HIS A 85 11.86 -21.32 -0.25
C HIS A 85 10.81 -22.14 0.51
N LEU A 86 9.53 -21.86 0.28
CA LEU A 86 8.42 -22.62 0.87
C LEU A 86 8.38 -24.07 0.39
N GLU A 87 8.60 -24.33 -0.90
CA GLU A 87 8.69 -25.70 -1.43
C GLU A 87 9.82 -26.47 -0.76
N THR A 88 10.98 -25.83 -0.57
CA THR A 88 12.11 -26.46 0.12
C THR A 88 11.77 -26.76 1.58
N LEU A 89 11.16 -25.83 2.32
CA LEU A 89 10.73 -26.05 3.70
C LEU A 89 9.70 -27.17 3.84
N LEU A 90 8.79 -27.27 2.88
CA LEU A 90 7.72 -28.27 2.85
C LEU A 90 8.12 -29.61 2.22
N GLY A 91 9.38 -29.77 1.79
CA GLY A 91 9.85 -30.98 1.10
C GLY A 91 9.18 -31.24 -0.25
N LEU A 92 8.62 -30.19 -0.87
CA LEU A 92 7.95 -30.30 -2.16
C LEU A 92 8.95 -30.27 -3.33
N PRO A 93 8.65 -30.94 -4.46
CA PRO A 93 9.54 -30.93 -5.62
C PRO A 93 9.67 -29.51 -6.19
N VAL A 94 10.91 -29.01 -6.24
CA VAL A 94 11.25 -27.72 -6.85
C VAL A 94 11.49 -27.93 -8.35
N PRO A 95 10.82 -27.19 -9.24
CA PRO A 95 11.01 -27.33 -10.68
C PRO A 95 12.44 -27.02 -11.12
N LYS A 96 13.16 -28.01 -11.62
CA LYS A 96 14.54 -27.86 -12.14
C LYS A 96 14.51 -27.20 -13.55
N GLY A 97 15.38 -26.24 -13.80
CA GLY A 97 15.80 -25.83 -15.16
C GLY A 97 15.03 -24.70 -15.85
N LYS A 98 13.82 -24.32 -15.48
CA LYS A 98 13.09 -23.17 -16.07
C LYS A 98 13.08 -21.92 -15.17
N GLN A 99 13.63 -22.02 -14.00
CA GLN A 99 13.54 -21.05 -12.91
C GLN A 99 14.20 -19.70 -13.26
N GLY A 100 15.40 -19.70 -13.74
CA GLY A 100 16.13 -18.46 -14.03
C GLY A 100 15.58 -17.67 -15.25
N ARG A 101 14.84 -18.32 -16.14
CA ARG A 101 14.16 -17.64 -17.25
C ARG A 101 12.82 -17.06 -16.79
N TYR A 102 12.10 -17.77 -15.91
CA TYR A 102 10.82 -17.32 -15.35
C TYR A 102 11.01 -16.16 -14.37
N GLU A 103 12.05 -16.24 -13.52
CA GLU A 103 12.41 -15.16 -12.59
C GLU A 103 12.77 -13.88 -13.33
N ARG A 104 13.64 -13.96 -14.35
CA ARG A 104 13.99 -12.80 -15.18
C ARG A 104 12.78 -12.21 -15.89
N SER A 105 11.87 -13.02 -16.42
CA SER A 105 10.66 -12.54 -17.08
C SER A 105 9.61 -11.98 -16.14
N ALA A 106 9.48 -12.51 -14.90
CA ALA A 106 8.58 -11.99 -13.88
C ALA A 106 9.08 -10.65 -13.33
N VAL A 107 10.37 -10.55 -13.03
CA VAL A 107 11.03 -9.30 -12.62
C VAL A 107 10.94 -8.25 -13.71
N ALA A 108 11.20 -8.62 -14.97
CA ALA A 108 11.09 -7.70 -16.10
C ALA A 108 9.65 -7.20 -16.29
N ARG A 109 8.64 -8.09 -16.20
CA ARG A 109 7.22 -7.69 -16.28
C ARG A 109 6.80 -6.79 -15.12
N HIS A 110 7.23 -7.09 -13.90
CA HIS A 110 6.95 -6.27 -12.73
C HIS A 110 7.60 -4.89 -12.85
N LYS A 111 8.83 -4.82 -13.32
CA LYS A 111 9.54 -3.57 -13.58
C LYS A 111 8.81 -2.74 -14.64
N LEU A 112 8.44 -3.35 -15.76
CA LEU A 112 7.70 -2.70 -16.86
C LEU A 112 6.32 -2.19 -16.36
N TRP A 113 5.62 -2.99 -15.58
CA TRP A 113 4.35 -2.59 -14.97
C TRP A 113 4.53 -1.41 -14.00
N ALA A 114 5.53 -1.44 -13.14
CA ALA A 114 5.83 -0.35 -12.21
C ALA A 114 6.22 0.94 -12.94
N GLU A 115 7.00 0.84 -14.02
CA GLU A 115 7.36 1.96 -14.89
C GLU A 115 6.11 2.55 -15.56
N LYS A 116 5.22 1.71 -16.10
CA LYS A 116 3.95 2.13 -16.69
C LYS A 116 3.06 2.84 -15.67
N GLN A 117 2.90 2.28 -14.47
CA GLN A 117 2.12 2.89 -13.41
C GLN A 117 2.69 4.26 -12.99
N ARG A 118 4.02 4.37 -12.90
CA ARG A 118 4.69 5.64 -12.59
C ARG A 118 4.48 6.67 -13.69
N ALA A 119 4.58 6.27 -14.95
CA ALA A 119 4.32 7.15 -16.09
C ALA A 119 2.86 7.64 -16.12
N GLU A 120 1.89 6.77 -15.87
CA GLU A 120 0.47 7.14 -15.78
C GLU A 120 0.20 8.12 -14.63
N GLN A 121 0.82 7.91 -13.47
CA GLN A 121 0.70 8.82 -12.34
C GLN A 121 1.35 10.18 -12.61
N SER A 122 2.52 10.21 -13.25
CA SER A 122 3.18 11.45 -13.66
C SER A 122 2.33 12.20 -14.69
N ALA A 123 1.78 11.52 -15.68
CA ALA A 123 0.90 12.14 -16.67
C ALA A 123 -0.39 12.70 -16.03
N LEU A 124 -0.96 11.99 -15.06
CA LEU A 124 -2.11 12.48 -14.29
C LEU A 124 -1.75 13.73 -13.48
N TRP A 125 -0.59 13.72 -12.85
CA TRP A 125 -0.07 14.86 -12.08
C TRP A 125 0.10 16.09 -12.95
N GLU A 126 0.71 15.98 -14.13
CA GLU A 126 0.94 17.10 -15.03
C GLU A 126 -0.36 17.70 -15.61
N LYS A 127 -1.40 16.87 -15.80
CA LYS A 127 -2.73 17.32 -16.23
C LYS A 127 -3.57 17.96 -15.12
N ALA A 128 -3.19 17.77 -13.87
CA ALA A 128 -3.92 18.31 -12.72
C ALA A 128 -3.57 19.79 -12.47
N PHE A 129 -4.55 20.57 -12.07
CA PHE A 129 -4.40 21.99 -11.78
C PHE A 129 -3.69 22.19 -10.44
N PRO A 130 -2.59 22.97 -10.38
CA PRO A 130 -1.96 23.34 -9.12
C PRO A 130 -2.95 24.03 -8.17
N LEU A 131 -2.86 23.76 -6.88
CA LEU A 131 -3.80 24.29 -5.89
C LEU A 131 -3.81 25.82 -5.84
N GLY A 132 -2.67 26.46 -6.12
CA GLY A 132 -2.55 27.92 -6.16
C GLY A 132 -3.17 28.59 -7.38
N GLU A 133 -3.50 27.84 -8.42
CA GLU A 133 -4.04 28.33 -9.69
C GLU A 133 -5.55 28.11 -9.83
N ILE A 134 -6.21 27.52 -8.83
CA ILE A 134 -7.63 27.21 -8.85
C ILE A 134 -8.41 28.13 -7.92
N ASP A 135 -9.68 28.39 -8.30
CA ASP A 135 -10.61 29.15 -7.50
C ASP A 135 -10.83 28.51 -6.12
N ARG A 136 -10.94 29.36 -5.09
CA ARG A 136 -11.29 28.99 -3.71
C ARG A 136 -12.67 28.33 -3.59
N GLN A 137 -13.55 28.48 -4.57
CA GLN A 137 -14.86 27.84 -4.63
C GLN A 137 -14.81 26.38 -5.11
N THR A 138 -13.64 25.89 -5.53
CA THR A 138 -13.51 24.49 -5.99
C THR A 138 -13.73 23.47 -4.87
N PRO A 139 -14.15 22.25 -5.20
CA PRO A 139 -14.34 21.18 -4.22
C PRO A 139 -13.15 20.92 -3.31
N VAL A 140 -11.93 21.06 -3.82
CA VAL A 140 -10.71 20.85 -3.02
C VAL A 140 -10.56 21.94 -1.96
N TRP A 141 -10.78 23.20 -2.31
CA TRP A 141 -10.70 24.30 -1.32
C TRP A 141 -11.80 24.17 -0.29
N ARG A 142 -13.04 23.87 -0.67
CA ARG A 142 -14.14 23.60 0.27
C ARG A 142 -13.80 22.48 1.24
N TYR A 143 -13.21 21.39 0.71
CA TYR A 143 -12.74 20.27 1.52
C TYR A 143 -11.65 20.68 2.51
N LEU A 144 -10.70 21.52 2.12
CA LEU A 144 -9.63 22.01 2.99
C LEU A 144 -10.17 23.00 4.04
N CYS A 145 -11.04 23.93 3.65
CA CYS A 145 -11.70 24.87 4.57
C CYS A 145 -12.49 24.13 5.67
N ALA A 146 -13.27 23.11 5.31
CA ALA A 146 -14.00 22.28 6.26
C ALA A 146 -13.12 21.52 7.26
N ARG A 147 -11.79 21.52 7.06
CA ARG A 147 -10.78 20.94 7.96
C ARG A 147 -9.90 21.96 8.66
N GLY A 148 -10.28 23.24 8.62
CA GLY A 148 -9.49 24.32 9.21
C GLY A 148 -8.21 24.64 8.43
N LEU A 149 -8.11 24.24 7.16
CA LEU A 149 -6.96 24.47 6.28
C LEU A 149 -7.26 25.53 5.21
N GLY A 150 -8.25 26.40 5.43
CA GLY A 150 -8.64 27.46 4.49
C GLY A 150 -7.54 28.49 4.24
N ASP A 151 -6.72 28.77 5.24
CA ASP A 151 -5.61 29.73 5.17
C ASP A 151 -4.28 29.08 4.75
N LEU A 152 -4.33 27.81 4.34
CA LEU A 152 -3.14 27.12 3.84
C LEU A 152 -2.53 27.87 2.67
N VAL A 153 -1.24 28.17 2.77
CA VAL A 153 -0.46 28.59 1.60
C VAL A 153 -0.49 27.43 0.58
N PRO A 154 -0.87 27.70 -0.68
CA PRO A 154 -1.02 26.65 -1.67
C PRO A 154 0.24 25.79 -1.80
N SER A 155 0.16 24.55 -1.36
CA SER A 155 1.28 23.60 -1.47
C SER A 155 1.47 23.16 -2.92
N ARG A 156 2.72 23.13 -3.38
CA ARG A 156 3.08 22.57 -4.69
C ARG A 156 2.86 21.06 -4.77
N GLU A 157 2.67 20.41 -3.62
CA GLU A 157 2.42 18.97 -3.51
C GLU A 157 0.93 18.62 -3.57
N LEU A 158 0.04 19.62 -3.76
CA LEU A 158 -1.39 19.43 -3.91
C LEU A 158 -1.86 19.94 -5.27
N ARG A 159 -2.64 19.10 -5.97
CA ARG A 159 -3.27 19.46 -7.24
C ARG A 159 -4.73 19.02 -7.28
N PHE A 160 -5.49 19.60 -8.18
CA PHE A 160 -6.91 19.34 -8.39
C PHE A 160 -7.16 18.73 -9.76
N VAL A 161 -8.03 17.73 -9.81
CA VAL A 161 -8.59 17.14 -11.04
C VAL A 161 -10.10 17.27 -11.01
N LYS A 162 -10.68 17.86 -12.07
CA LYS A 162 -12.12 18.08 -12.17
C LYS A 162 -12.92 16.78 -12.24
N LYS A 163 -12.39 15.77 -12.95
CA LYS A 163 -13.01 14.45 -13.12
C LYS A 163 -11.91 13.39 -13.11
N LEU A 164 -11.98 12.50 -12.16
CA LEU A 164 -11.08 11.35 -12.03
C LEU A 164 -11.91 10.08 -11.84
N ALA A 165 -11.68 9.08 -12.68
CA ALA A 165 -12.34 7.80 -12.60
C ALA A 165 -12.03 7.09 -11.28
N CYS A 166 -13.08 6.68 -10.56
CA CYS A 166 -12.99 5.93 -9.32
C CYS A 166 -13.32 4.46 -9.59
N TRP A 167 -12.33 3.60 -9.35
CA TRP A 167 -12.46 2.16 -9.54
C TRP A 167 -12.49 1.48 -8.18
N GLU A 168 -13.43 0.56 -7.99
CA GLU A 168 -13.56 -0.24 -6.77
C GLU A 168 -13.70 -1.72 -7.07
N VAL A 169 -13.13 -2.52 -6.20
CA VAL A 169 -13.35 -3.97 -6.21
C VAL A 169 -14.57 -4.24 -5.34
N PRO A 170 -15.59 -4.96 -5.82
CA PRO A 170 -16.76 -5.31 -5.04
C PRO A 170 -16.39 -6.04 -3.74
N ASP A 171 -17.11 -5.71 -2.66
CA ASP A 171 -16.89 -6.35 -1.36
C ASP A 171 -17.05 -7.88 -1.45
N GLY A 172 -16.17 -8.58 -0.76
CA GLY A 172 -16.17 -10.06 -0.70
C GLY A 172 -15.49 -10.77 -1.87
N GLN A 173 -15.11 -10.06 -2.95
CA GLN A 173 -14.49 -10.71 -4.13
C GLN A 173 -12.95 -10.61 -4.18
N ASN A 174 -12.34 -9.99 -3.19
CA ASN A 174 -10.87 -9.78 -3.18
C ASN A 174 -10.05 -10.98 -2.66
N ILE A 175 -10.70 -12.11 -2.40
CA ILE A 175 -10.08 -13.23 -1.71
C ILE A 175 -9.02 -13.92 -2.58
N ASP A 176 -9.18 -13.90 -3.91
CA ASP A 176 -8.31 -14.66 -4.85
C ASP A 176 -7.55 -13.78 -5.85
N GLY A 177 -7.54 -12.44 -5.72
CA GLY A 177 -6.89 -11.56 -6.68
C GLY A 177 -7.52 -11.55 -8.09
N ALA A 178 -8.65 -12.21 -8.26
CA ALA A 178 -9.36 -12.36 -9.54
C ALA A 178 -10.48 -11.34 -9.75
N ALA A 179 -10.87 -10.61 -8.71
CA ALA A 179 -11.93 -9.61 -8.83
C ALA A 179 -11.45 -8.41 -9.65
N LYS A 180 -12.10 -8.21 -10.78
CA LYS A 180 -11.84 -7.02 -11.61
C LYS A 180 -12.47 -5.79 -10.95
N ALA A 181 -11.69 -4.72 -10.79
CA ALA A 181 -12.20 -3.44 -10.36
C ALA A 181 -13.24 -2.95 -11.37
N ARG A 182 -14.36 -2.45 -10.89
CA ARG A 182 -15.40 -1.79 -11.70
C ARG A 182 -15.34 -0.29 -11.55
N LEU A 183 -15.69 0.43 -12.59
CA LEU A 183 -15.84 1.88 -12.54
C LEU A 183 -17.10 2.21 -11.71
N VAL A 184 -16.92 2.97 -10.63
CA VAL A 184 -18.02 3.43 -9.76
C VAL A 184 -18.55 4.77 -10.25
N GLY A 185 -17.68 5.61 -10.80
CA GLY A 185 -18.02 6.92 -11.32
C GLY A 185 -16.79 7.80 -11.54
N GLU A 186 -17.04 9.03 -11.96
CA GLU A 186 -16.02 10.07 -12.07
C GLU A 186 -16.31 11.18 -11.06
N PHE A 187 -15.31 11.56 -10.28
CA PHE A 187 -15.46 12.54 -9.23
C PHE A 187 -14.36 13.60 -9.30
N PRO A 188 -14.63 14.82 -8.83
CA PRO A 188 -13.56 15.75 -8.50
C PRO A 188 -12.58 15.10 -7.53
N ALA A 189 -11.29 15.34 -7.70
CA ALA A 189 -10.31 14.73 -6.81
C ALA A 189 -9.18 15.68 -6.45
N MET A 190 -8.76 15.62 -5.19
CA MET A 190 -7.50 16.16 -4.73
C MET A 190 -6.42 15.10 -4.92
N LEU A 191 -5.33 15.48 -5.57
CA LEU A 191 -4.11 14.71 -5.66
C LEU A 191 -3.08 15.27 -4.69
N ALA A 192 -2.46 14.40 -3.93
CA ALA A 192 -1.33 14.74 -3.08
C ALA A 192 -0.12 13.88 -3.47
N ARG A 193 1.00 14.53 -3.73
CA ARG A 193 2.23 13.88 -4.17
C ARG A 193 3.01 13.38 -2.95
N LEU A 194 3.25 12.06 -2.91
CA LEU A 194 4.18 11.46 -1.94
C LEU A 194 5.59 11.50 -2.52
N THR A 195 6.52 11.96 -1.71
CA THR A 195 7.95 11.97 -2.02
C THR A 195 8.74 11.32 -0.90
N ASN A 196 9.92 10.79 -1.20
CA ASN A 196 10.85 10.32 -0.18
C ASN A 196 11.58 11.48 0.50
N ALA A 197 12.52 11.18 1.39
CA ALA A 197 13.32 12.19 2.11
C ALA A 197 14.07 13.13 1.16
N GLU A 198 14.57 12.59 0.04
CA GLU A 198 15.32 13.32 -1.00
C GLU A 198 14.40 14.10 -1.97
N GLY A 199 13.07 14.08 -1.76
CA GLY A 199 12.11 14.78 -2.63
C GLY A 199 11.74 14.01 -3.91
N LYS A 200 12.23 12.78 -4.09
CA LYS A 200 11.91 11.98 -5.26
C LYS A 200 10.47 11.46 -5.21
N PHE A 201 9.76 11.55 -6.32
CA PHE A 201 8.39 11.06 -6.47
C PHE A 201 8.26 9.55 -6.16
N ILE A 202 7.33 9.22 -5.29
CA ILE A 202 6.98 7.83 -4.96
C ILE A 202 5.66 7.44 -5.63
N THR A 203 4.57 8.13 -5.25
CA THR A 203 3.22 7.82 -5.71
C THR A 203 2.25 8.98 -5.44
N LEU A 204 1.00 8.84 -5.87
CA LEU A 204 -0.08 9.79 -5.61
C LEU A 204 -1.07 9.26 -4.58
N HIS A 205 -1.42 10.10 -3.62
CA HIS A 205 -2.61 9.92 -2.81
C HIS A 205 -3.77 10.66 -3.48
N ARG A 206 -4.90 9.99 -3.66
CA ARG A 206 -6.12 10.52 -4.28
C ARG A 206 -7.20 10.66 -3.22
N THR A 207 -7.85 11.80 -3.16
CA THR A 207 -9.06 12.00 -2.34
C THR A 207 -10.20 12.40 -3.27
N TYR A 208 -11.16 11.52 -3.44
CA TYR A 208 -12.35 11.76 -4.27
C TYR A 208 -13.37 12.57 -3.49
N LEU A 209 -13.92 13.58 -4.14
CA LEU A 209 -14.81 14.58 -3.54
C LEU A 209 -16.10 14.69 -4.31
N THR A 210 -17.13 15.22 -3.68
CA THR A 210 -18.35 15.73 -4.29
C THR A 210 -18.18 17.20 -4.66
N ALA A 211 -19.11 17.76 -5.42
CA ALA A 211 -19.04 19.15 -5.87
C ALA A 211 -19.07 20.16 -4.71
N ASP A 212 -19.71 19.81 -3.59
CA ASP A 212 -19.75 20.62 -2.36
C ASP A 212 -18.49 20.54 -1.51
N GLY A 213 -17.53 19.69 -1.86
CA GLY A 213 -16.27 19.49 -1.13
C GLY A 213 -16.34 18.41 -0.04
N SER A 214 -17.44 17.67 0.07
CA SER A 214 -17.49 16.48 0.91
C SER A 214 -16.76 15.32 0.25
N LYS A 215 -16.49 14.24 1.00
CA LYS A 215 -15.95 13.01 0.40
C LYS A 215 -16.96 12.37 -0.51
N ALA A 216 -16.51 11.88 -1.68
CA ALA A 216 -17.36 11.14 -2.60
C ALA A 216 -18.03 9.94 -1.89
N PRO A 217 -19.30 9.62 -2.21
CA PRO A 217 -20.07 8.52 -1.62
C PRO A 217 -19.66 7.17 -2.21
N VAL A 218 -18.41 6.79 -2.00
CA VAL A 218 -17.79 5.56 -2.47
C VAL A 218 -17.21 4.81 -1.27
N HIS A 219 -17.03 3.49 -1.37
CA HIS A 219 -16.52 2.67 -0.26
C HIS A 219 -15.20 3.23 0.31
N SER A 220 -14.28 3.65 -0.55
CA SER A 220 -13.06 4.32 -0.12
C SER A 220 -12.80 5.58 -0.94
N ALA A 221 -13.18 6.73 -0.39
CA ALA A 221 -12.93 8.03 -1.01
C ALA A 221 -11.45 8.44 -1.00
N LYS A 222 -10.60 7.80 -0.18
CA LYS A 222 -9.17 8.01 -0.14
C LYS A 222 -8.45 6.79 -0.66
N LYS A 223 -7.66 6.93 -1.72
CA LYS A 223 -6.92 5.84 -2.35
C LYS A 223 -5.47 6.24 -2.58
N LEU A 224 -4.58 5.34 -2.24
CA LEU A 224 -3.18 5.45 -2.59
C LEU A 224 -2.96 4.75 -3.94
N ALA A 225 -2.31 5.41 -4.87
CA ALA A 225 -1.94 4.77 -6.13
C ALA A 225 -0.82 3.74 -5.90
N ALA A 226 -0.62 2.85 -6.86
CA ALA A 226 0.43 1.84 -6.76
C ALA A 226 1.81 2.46 -6.57
N GLY A 227 2.61 1.89 -5.66
CA GLY A 227 3.97 2.34 -5.34
C GLY A 227 4.39 1.89 -3.94
N ALA A 228 5.69 1.84 -3.70
CA ALA A 228 6.24 1.62 -2.37
C ALA A 228 6.10 2.91 -1.57
N VAL A 229 5.37 2.86 -0.46
CA VAL A 229 5.06 4.05 0.38
C VAL A 229 5.94 4.18 1.62
N GLU A 230 6.87 3.25 1.79
CA GLU A 230 7.80 3.26 2.92
C GLU A 230 8.57 4.59 2.96
N ASN A 231 8.53 5.28 4.10
CA ASN A 231 9.13 6.60 4.31
C ASN A 231 8.62 7.72 3.38
N GLY A 232 7.46 7.52 2.73
CA GLY A 232 6.83 8.55 1.92
C GLY A 232 6.16 9.64 2.76
N VAL A 233 6.39 10.90 2.39
CA VAL A 233 5.81 12.09 3.02
C VAL A 233 5.08 12.96 2.01
N ILE A 234 4.03 13.66 2.45
CA ILE A 234 3.38 14.73 1.70
C ILE A 234 3.77 16.04 2.39
N ARG A 235 4.51 16.88 1.69
CA ARG A 235 4.94 18.19 2.21
C ARG A 235 3.87 19.23 1.95
N LEU A 236 3.08 19.55 2.97
CA LEU A 236 2.01 20.56 2.86
C LEU A 236 2.51 21.98 3.00
N TYR A 237 3.64 22.17 3.66
CA TYR A 237 4.30 23.48 3.86
C TYR A 237 5.77 23.39 3.46
N PRO A 238 6.37 24.47 2.94
CA PRO A 238 7.82 24.56 2.86
C PRO A 238 8.35 24.47 4.30
N VAL A 239 9.24 23.51 4.54
CA VAL A 239 9.90 23.38 5.84
C VAL A 239 10.94 24.48 5.93
N SER A 240 10.60 25.61 6.53
CA SER A 240 11.60 26.50 7.11
C SER A 240 12.03 25.88 8.44
N TYR A 241 13.26 25.39 8.50
CA TYR A 241 13.85 24.98 9.77
C TYR A 241 14.03 26.22 10.64
N THR A 242 13.04 26.53 11.45
CA THR A 242 13.32 27.25 12.69
C THR A 242 13.98 26.21 13.61
N HIS A 243 15.26 26.34 13.87
CA HIS A 243 15.91 25.67 14.97
C HIS A 243 15.22 26.11 16.26
N LEU A 244 14.26 25.34 16.72
CA LEU A 244 13.86 25.33 18.12
C LEU A 244 15.00 24.65 18.87
N THR A 245 16.03 25.40 19.24
CA THR A 245 16.93 25.04 20.31
C THR A 245 16.06 24.99 21.56
N LEU A 246 15.70 23.79 22.00
CA LEU A 246 15.17 23.63 23.35
C LEU A 246 16.22 24.17 24.33
N PRO A 247 15.86 25.08 25.24
CA PRO A 247 16.77 25.49 26.27
C PRO A 247 17.14 24.26 27.09
N THR A 248 18.40 23.85 27.04
CA THR A 248 18.95 22.89 27.96
C THR A 248 19.06 23.60 29.31
N ASN A 249 18.03 23.45 30.16
CA ASN A 249 18.20 23.71 31.56
C ASN A 249 19.19 22.71 32.14
N ARG A 250 20.47 23.09 32.15
CA ARG A 250 21.40 22.63 33.16
C ARG A 250 21.31 23.63 34.29
N GLU A 251 20.60 23.27 35.32
CA GLU A 251 20.83 23.83 36.64
C GLU A 251 21.68 22.85 37.46
N VAL A 252 22.68 23.40 38.04
CA VAL A 252 23.70 22.84 38.93
C VAL A 252 23.08 22.35 40.24
#